data_c8b0623ca7fcad2f09bb918c3720645d
#
_entry.id   c8b0623ca7fcad2f09bb918c3720645d
#
_cell.length_a   1.000
_cell.length_b   1.000
_cell.length_c   1.000
_cell.angle_alpha   90.00
_cell.angle_beta   90.00
_cell.angle_gamma   90.00
#
_symmetry.space_group_name_H-M   'P 1'
#
loop_
_entity.id
_entity.type
_entity.pdbx_description
1 polymer ?
#
loop_
_entity_poly.entity_id
_entity_poly.type
_entity_poly.pdbx_seq_one_letter_code
_entity_poly.pdbx_strand_id
1 'polypeptide(L)'
;PVSAIQVLSAKVKLHLYITLPFALLFSAAVVIAAKADITASVLMLAVPLVFVLFTALFGIVLNLKFPNFTWINETVAVKQSASVSIALFGSWGIIFLFGGLFYLLHASVSVSAFLTLTLAVLLLTCALLWRWIVKRGTRIFNLL
;
A
#
# COMPACT_ATOMS: atom_id res chain seq x y z
N PRO A 1 20.59 -12.83 -17.66
CA PRO A 1 19.89 -13.17 -16.43
C PRO A 1 19.24 -11.91 -15.86
N VAL A 2 17.93 -12.01 -15.55
CA VAL A 2 17.17 -10.89 -14.98
C VAL A 2 17.52 -10.79 -13.49
N SER A 3 17.84 -9.59 -13.00
CA SER A 3 18.17 -9.40 -11.58
C SER A 3 16.93 -9.47 -10.69
N ALA A 4 17.09 -9.96 -9.44
CA ALA A 4 16.01 -10.04 -8.46
C ALA A 4 15.25 -8.70 -8.30
N ILE A 5 15.98 -7.59 -8.26
CA ILE A 5 15.38 -6.26 -8.11
C ILE A 5 14.52 -5.86 -9.32
N GLN A 6 14.89 -6.29 -10.55
CA GLN A 6 14.08 -6.05 -11.73
C GLN A 6 12.76 -6.80 -11.66
N VAL A 7 12.77 -8.06 -11.21
CA VAL A 7 11.54 -8.85 -11.03
C VAL A 7 10.64 -8.23 -9.95
N LEU A 8 11.21 -7.88 -8.79
CA LEU A 8 10.44 -7.29 -7.70
C LEU A 8 9.87 -5.91 -8.08
N SER A 9 10.65 -5.06 -8.76
CA SER A 9 10.15 -3.77 -9.25
C SER A 9 9.10 -3.92 -10.34
N ALA A 10 9.20 -4.92 -11.21
CA ALA A 10 8.17 -5.22 -12.21
C ALA A 10 6.83 -5.59 -11.54
N LYS A 11 6.85 -6.38 -10.46
CA LYS A 11 5.65 -6.70 -9.68
C LYS A 11 5.01 -5.45 -9.05
N VAL A 12 5.83 -4.52 -8.50
CA VAL A 12 5.31 -3.22 -8.00
C VAL A 12 4.64 -2.45 -9.13
N LYS A 13 5.31 -2.29 -10.27
CA LYS A 13 4.77 -1.58 -11.42
C LYS A 13 3.46 -2.17 -11.90
N LEU A 14 3.38 -3.50 -12.03
CA LEU A 14 2.16 -4.19 -12.44
C LEU A 14 1.00 -3.88 -11.49
N HIS A 15 1.23 -3.97 -10.17
CA HIS A 15 0.23 -3.62 -9.16
C HIS A 15 -0.24 -2.16 -9.32
N LEU A 16 0.70 -1.23 -9.49
CA LEU A 16 0.39 0.18 -9.70
C LEU A 16 -0.43 0.41 -10.97
N TYR A 17 -0.05 -0.20 -12.11
CA TYR A 17 -0.79 -0.05 -13.37
C TYR A 17 -2.24 -0.50 -13.25
N ILE A 18 -2.51 -1.55 -12.48
CA ILE A 18 -3.87 -2.08 -12.32
C ILE A 18 -4.67 -1.23 -11.32
N THR A 19 -4.07 -0.80 -10.20
CA THR A 19 -4.82 -0.21 -9.08
C THR A 19 -4.88 1.32 -9.10
N LEU A 20 -3.87 2.02 -9.65
CA LEU A 20 -3.83 3.48 -9.68
C LEU A 20 -5.02 4.12 -10.41
N PRO A 21 -5.48 3.63 -11.59
CA PRO A 21 -6.62 4.24 -12.27
C PRO A 21 -7.88 4.25 -11.40
N PHE A 22 -8.16 3.16 -10.71
CA PHE A 22 -9.31 3.06 -9.82
C PHE A 22 -9.16 3.96 -8.59
N ALA A 23 -7.96 4.00 -7.99
CA ALA A 23 -7.68 4.88 -6.86
C ALA A 23 -7.85 6.35 -7.24
N LEU A 24 -7.40 6.76 -8.43
CA LEU A 24 -7.60 8.12 -8.96
C LEU A 24 -9.08 8.46 -9.15
N LEU A 25 -9.86 7.56 -9.78
CA LEU A 25 -11.28 7.78 -10.00
C LEU A 25 -12.04 7.92 -8.68
N PHE A 26 -11.80 7.03 -7.71
CA PHE A 26 -12.45 7.11 -6.40
C PHE A 26 -12.03 8.35 -5.63
N SER A 27 -10.74 8.70 -5.62
CA SER A 27 -10.24 9.90 -4.94
C SER A 27 -10.81 11.17 -5.54
N ALA A 28 -10.90 11.26 -6.88
CA ALA A 28 -11.51 12.38 -7.56
C ALA A 28 -13.01 12.53 -7.22
N ALA A 29 -13.75 11.42 -7.18
CA ALA A 29 -15.15 11.42 -6.75
C ALA A 29 -15.32 11.93 -5.31
N VAL A 30 -14.45 11.50 -4.39
CA VAL A 30 -14.46 11.97 -3.00
C VAL A 30 -14.17 13.47 -2.91
N VAL A 31 -13.16 13.96 -3.64
CA VAL A 31 -12.82 15.39 -3.66
C VAL A 31 -14.00 16.24 -4.16
N ILE A 32 -14.66 15.81 -5.24
CA ILE A 32 -15.84 16.51 -5.80
C ILE A 32 -16.98 16.52 -4.77
N ALA A 33 -17.23 15.40 -4.11
CA ALA A 33 -18.31 15.28 -3.12
C ALA A 33 -18.04 16.08 -1.85
N ALA A 34 -16.79 16.12 -1.40
CA ALA A 34 -16.39 16.78 -0.15
C ALA A 34 -16.41 18.32 -0.24
N LYS A 35 -16.33 18.88 -1.45
CA LYS A 35 -16.24 20.34 -1.67
C LYS A 35 -15.18 21.01 -0.78
N ALA A 36 -14.07 20.31 -0.55
CA ALA A 36 -12.99 20.75 0.32
C ALA A 36 -12.17 21.89 -0.33
N ASP A 37 -11.42 22.59 0.49
CA ASP A 37 -10.43 23.56 0.02
C ASP A 37 -9.33 22.89 -0.83
N ILE A 38 -8.58 23.67 -1.58
CA ILE A 38 -7.56 23.16 -2.51
C ILE A 38 -6.53 22.29 -1.78
N THR A 39 -6.08 22.69 -0.59
CA THR A 39 -5.07 21.94 0.18
C THR A 39 -5.59 20.56 0.58
N ALA A 40 -6.79 20.51 1.16
CA ALA A 40 -7.43 19.23 1.53
C ALA A 40 -7.70 18.37 0.29
N SER A 41 -8.12 18.96 -0.82
CA SER A 41 -8.39 18.25 -2.07
C SER A 41 -7.14 17.57 -2.64
N VAL A 42 -6.00 18.28 -2.66
CA VAL A 42 -4.71 17.69 -3.08
C VAL A 42 -4.30 16.54 -2.17
N LEU A 43 -4.46 16.69 -0.85
CA LEU A 43 -4.13 15.64 0.11
C LEU A 43 -5.07 14.43 0.01
N MET A 44 -6.37 14.66 -0.23
CA MET A 44 -7.35 13.60 -0.48
C MET A 44 -7.05 12.78 -1.74
N LEU A 45 -6.40 13.38 -2.74
CA LEU A 45 -5.87 12.65 -3.89
C LEU A 45 -4.56 11.94 -3.56
N ALA A 46 -3.61 12.62 -2.91
CA ALA A 46 -2.27 12.10 -2.66
C ALA A 46 -2.25 10.88 -1.72
N VAL A 47 -3.02 10.92 -0.61
CA VAL A 47 -3.02 9.86 0.41
C VAL A 47 -3.42 8.50 -0.17
N PRO A 48 -4.53 8.33 -0.90
CA PRO A 48 -4.88 7.05 -1.50
C PRO A 48 -3.86 6.55 -2.53
N LEU A 49 -3.27 7.44 -3.33
CA LEU A 49 -2.26 7.06 -4.32
C LEU A 49 -0.99 6.51 -3.64
N VAL A 50 -0.53 7.16 -2.57
CA VAL A 50 0.62 6.66 -1.79
C VAL A 50 0.24 5.38 -1.03
N PHE A 51 -1.02 5.24 -0.60
CA PHE A 51 -1.51 4.01 0.02
C PHE A 51 -1.48 2.81 -0.96
N VAL A 52 -1.81 3.02 -2.24
CA VAL A 52 -1.65 2.00 -3.28
C VAL A 52 -0.19 1.58 -3.44
N LEU A 53 0.76 2.51 -3.40
CA LEU A 53 2.19 2.19 -3.40
C LEU A 53 2.58 1.39 -2.14
N PHE A 54 2.08 1.80 -0.97
CA PHE A 54 2.29 1.08 0.28
C PHE A 54 1.81 -0.37 0.19
N THR A 55 0.58 -0.62 -0.30
CA THR A 55 0.03 -1.99 -0.43
C THR A 55 0.84 -2.85 -1.39
N ALA A 56 1.35 -2.28 -2.49
CA ALA A 56 2.24 -2.97 -3.42
C ALA A 56 3.55 -3.42 -2.74
N LEU A 57 4.21 -2.54 -2.02
CA LEU A 57 5.45 -2.83 -1.31
C LEU A 57 5.24 -3.81 -0.15
N PHE A 58 4.19 -3.60 0.62
CA PHE A 58 3.81 -4.46 1.73
C PHE A 58 3.52 -5.89 1.27
N GLY A 59 2.75 -6.05 0.18
CA GLY A 59 2.47 -7.34 -0.43
C GLY A 59 3.75 -8.09 -0.85
N ILE A 60 4.73 -7.40 -1.44
CA ILE A 60 6.03 -8.01 -1.80
C ILE A 60 6.77 -8.49 -0.55
N VAL A 61 6.84 -7.67 0.50
CA VAL A 61 7.51 -8.05 1.76
C VAL A 61 6.88 -9.29 2.36
N LEU A 62 5.54 -9.37 2.37
CA LEU A 62 4.82 -10.54 2.88
C LEU A 62 5.06 -11.78 2.02
N ASN A 63 5.03 -11.66 0.70
CA ASN A 63 5.32 -12.76 -0.21
C ASN A 63 6.74 -13.32 -0.05
N LEU A 64 7.72 -12.45 0.25
CA LEU A 64 9.09 -12.88 0.52
C LEU A 64 9.26 -13.52 1.90
N LYS A 65 8.46 -13.09 2.90
CA LYS A 65 8.50 -13.65 4.26
C LYS A 65 7.71 -14.94 4.42
N PHE A 66 6.61 -15.08 3.67
CA PHE A 66 5.71 -16.22 3.73
C PHE A 66 5.55 -16.83 2.32
N PRO A 67 6.63 -17.34 1.71
CA PRO A 67 6.54 -17.97 0.41
C PRO A 67 5.72 -19.25 0.51
N ASN A 68 4.78 -19.43 -0.43
CA ASN A 68 4.01 -20.66 -0.52
C ASN A 68 4.41 -21.40 -1.80
N PHE A 69 5.10 -22.53 -1.66
CA PHE A 69 5.52 -23.39 -2.77
C PHE A 69 4.73 -24.69 -2.86
N THR A 70 3.79 -24.93 -1.93
CA THR A 70 3.04 -26.21 -1.81
C THR A 70 1.63 -26.09 -2.41
N TRP A 71 1.47 -25.27 -3.44
CA TRP A 71 0.17 -25.10 -4.09
C TRP A 71 -0.08 -26.18 -5.15
N ILE A 72 -1.25 -26.82 -5.05
CA ILE A 72 -1.69 -27.88 -5.96
C ILE A 72 -2.29 -27.28 -7.24
N ASN A 73 -2.85 -26.06 -7.15
CA ASN A 73 -3.41 -25.32 -8.27
C ASN A 73 -3.26 -23.80 -8.06
N GLU A 74 -3.37 -23.02 -9.16
CA GLU A 74 -3.20 -21.57 -9.16
C GLU A 74 -4.18 -20.86 -8.25
N THR A 75 -5.40 -21.38 -8.09
CA THR A 75 -6.44 -20.78 -7.25
C THR A 75 -6.05 -20.81 -5.77
N VAL A 76 -5.43 -21.89 -5.30
CA VAL A 76 -4.95 -22.03 -3.92
C VAL A 76 -3.78 -21.09 -3.68
N ALA A 77 -2.87 -20.97 -4.65
CA ALA A 77 -1.73 -20.06 -4.55
C ALA A 77 -2.15 -18.60 -4.38
N VAL A 78 -3.17 -18.16 -5.12
CA VAL A 78 -3.61 -16.76 -5.14
C VAL A 78 -4.59 -16.45 -4.01
N LYS A 79 -5.58 -17.32 -3.76
CA LYS A 79 -6.68 -17.01 -2.83
C LYS A 79 -6.44 -17.44 -1.38
N GLN A 80 -5.60 -18.43 -1.14
CA GLN A 80 -5.44 -19.08 0.18
C GLN A 80 -4.03 -18.93 0.75
N SER A 81 -3.17 -18.11 0.15
CA SER A 81 -1.84 -17.88 0.71
C SER A 81 -1.92 -16.98 1.96
N ALA A 82 -1.18 -17.33 3.00
CA ALA A 82 -1.08 -16.52 4.22
C ALA A 82 -0.64 -15.09 3.93
N SER A 83 0.25 -14.89 2.95
CA SER A 83 0.73 -13.57 2.54
C SER A 83 -0.40 -12.68 2.00
N VAL A 84 -1.33 -13.24 1.21
CA VAL A 84 -2.49 -12.49 0.66
C VAL A 84 -3.46 -12.10 1.78
N SER A 85 -3.78 -13.05 2.67
CA SER A 85 -4.67 -12.78 3.81
C SER A 85 -4.10 -11.70 4.73
N ILE A 86 -2.82 -11.80 5.09
CA ILE A 86 -2.15 -10.80 5.94
C ILE A 86 -2.09 -9.43 5.22
N ALA A 87 -1.82 -9.39 3.90
CA ALA A 87 -1.82 -8.15 3.14
C ALA A 87 -3.20 -7.48 3.14
N LEU A 88 -4.26 -8.26 2.92
CA LEU A 88 -5.63 -7.76 2.89
C LEU A 88 -6.07 -7.22 4.26
N PHE A 89 -6.05 -8.07 5.29
CA PHE A 89 -6.49 -7.68 6.64
C PHE A 89 -5.57 -6.64 7.27
N GLY A 90 -4.26 -6.69 7.01
CA GLY A 90 -3.30 -5.69 7.47
C GLY A 90 -3.57 -4.32 6.85
N SER A 91 -3.87 -4.27 5.56
CA SER A 91 -4.23 -3.01 4.89
C SER A 91 -5.54 -2.44 5.42
N TRP A 92 -6.55 -3.28 5.63
CA TRP A 92 -7.82 -2.86 6.26
C TRP A 92 -7.61 -2.38 7.69
N GLY A 93 -6.79 -3.08 8.48
CA GLY A 93 -6.43 -2.67 9.84
C GLY A 93 -5.82 -1.27 9.88
N ILE A 94 -4.95 -0.94 8.93
CA ILE A 94 -4.35 0.39 8.81
C ILE A 94 -5.41 1.45 8.47
N ILE A 95 -6.34 1.15 7.55
CA ILE A 95 -7.44 2.07 7.19
C ILE A 95 -8.31 2.33 8.42
N PHE A 96 -8.71 1.28 9.16
CA PHE A 96 -9.51 1.44 10.36
C PHE A 96 -8.76 2.17 11.48
N LEU A 97 -7.45 1.95 11.61
CA LEU A 97 -6.61 2.66 12.58
C LEU A 97 -6.60 4.17 12.27
N PHE A 98 -6.29 4.56 11.05
CA PHE A 98 -6.27 5.99 10.68
C PHE A 98 -7.67 6.61 10.71
N GLY A 99 -8.70 5.88 10.27
CA GLY A 99 -10.09 6.33 10.36
C GLY A 99 -10.53 6.53 11.81
N GLY A 100 -10.22 5.60 12.70
CA GLY A 100 -10.51 5.70 14.14
C GLY A 100 -9.74 6.83 14.81
N LEU A 101 -8.45 7.00 14.49
CA LEU A 101 -7.66 8.13 14.98
C LEU A 101 -8.24 9.47 14.51
N PHE A 102 -8.66 9.57 13.27
CA PHE A 102 -9.30 10.77 12.76
C PHE A 102 -10.60 11.05 13.52
N TYR A 103 -11.44 10.04 13.72
CA TYR A 103 -12.70 10.18 14.48
C TYR A 103 -12.46 10.67 15.91
N LEU A 104 -11.41 10.22 16.57
CA LEU A 104 -11.06 10.67 17.93
C LEU A 104 -10.47 12.07 17.98
N LEU A 105 -9.73 12.48 16.94
CA LEU A 105 -8.98 13.73 16.93
C LEU A 105 -9.66 14.87 16.14
N HIS A 106 -10.77 14.60 15.42
CA HIS A 106 -11.39 15.56 14.49
C HIS A 106 -11.83 16.88 15.15
N ALA A 107 -12.11 16.87 16.45
CA ALA A 107 -12.44 18.08 17.21
C ALA A 107 -11.22 18.98 17.49
N SER A 108 -10.00 18.42 17.47
CA SER A 108 -8.78 19.12 17.87
C SER A 108 -7.81 19.34 16.69
N VAL A 109 -7.97 18.59 15.60
CA VAL A 109 -7.03 18.59 14.46
C VAL A 109 -7.80 18.84 13.17
N SER A 110 -7.31 19.78 12.35
CA SER A 110 -7.91 20.04 11.03
C SER A 110 -7.71 18.85 10.10
N VAL A 111 -8.64 18.67 9.15
CA VAL A 111 -8.59 17.61 8.12
C VAL A 111 -7.26 17.67 7.37
N SER A 112 -6.83 18.84 6.94
CA SER A 112 -5.58 19.02 6.19
C SER A 112 -4.35 18.64 7.02
N ALA A 113 -4.29 18.98 8.30
CA ALA A 113 -3.20 18.60 9.19
C ALA A 113 -3.14 17.09 9.40
N PHE A 114 -4.29 16.45 9.59
CA PHE A 114 -4.37 14.99 9.74
C PHE A 114 -3.95 14.27 8.46
N LEU A 115 -4.44 14.70 7.30
CA LEU A 115 -4.06 14.12 6.00
C LEU A 115 -2.57 14.31 5.70
N THR A 116 -1.99 15.46 6.06
CA THR A 116 -0.54 15.70 5.91
C THR A 116 0.27 14.75 6.77
N LEU A 117 -0.11 14.55 8.03
CA LEU A 117 0.54 13.58 8.91
C LEU A 117 0.42 12.15 8.36
N THR A 118 -0.77 11.76 7.93
CA THR A 118 -1.02 10.45 7.31
C THR A 118 -0.14 10.24 6.08
N LEU A 119 -0.06 11.23 5.21
CA LEU A 119 0.79 11.20 4.01
C LEU A 119 2.27 11.03 4.39
N ALA A 120 2.77 11.80 5.36
CA ALA A 120 4.15 11.71 5.83
C ALA A 120 4.48 10.32 6.39
N VAL A 121 3.59 9.73 7.21
CA VAL A 121 3.76 8.39 7.77
C VAL A 121 3.76 7.33 6.65
N LEU A 122 2.86 7.44 5.67
CA LEU A 122 2.81 6.52 4.53
C LEU A 122 4.08 6.62 3.66
N LEU A 123 4.55 7.82 3.36
CA LEU A 123 5.79 8.00 2.59
C LEU A 123 7.00 7.42 3.32
N LEU A 124 7.10 7.65 4.63
CA LEU A 124 8.18 7.10 5.45
C LEU A 124 8.13 5.56 5.44
N THR A 125 6.95 4.96 5.64
CA THR A 125 6.79 3.50 5.61
C THR A 125 7.10 2.92 4.23
N CYS A 126 6.69 3.57 3.14
CA CYS A 126 7.05 3.17 1.78
C CYS A 126 8.58 3.19 1.58
N ALA A 127 9.27 4.24 2.03
CA ALA A 127 10.71 4.34 1.93
C ALA A 127 11.43 3.23 2.72
N LEU A 128 10.95 2.92 3.93
CA LEU A 128 11.49 1.84 4.75
C LEU A 128 11.26 0.46 4.12
N LEU A 129 10.07 0.19 3.61
CA LEU A 129 9.74 -1.06 2.91
C LEU A 129 10.60 -1.22 1.65
N TRP A 130 10.73 -0.17 0.84
CA TRP A 130 11.57 -0.20 -0.36
C TRP A 130 13.04 -0.47 -0.01
N ARG A 131 13.58 0.21 1.00
CA ARG A 131 14.95 -0.02 1.49
C ARG A 131 15.13 -1.47 1.97
N TRP A 132 14.14 -2.03 2.65
CA TRP A 132 14.17 -3.43 3.08
C TRP A 132 14.15 -4.38 1.86
N ILE A 133 13.30 -4.14 0.87
CA ILE A 133 13.21 -4.94 -0.36
C ILE A 133 14.56 -4.95 -1.08
N VAL A 134 15.19 -3.79 -1.26
CA VAL A 134 16.49 -3.68 -1.96
C VAL A 134 17.60 -4.38 -1.18
N LYS A 135 17.65 -4.25 0.16
CA LYS A 135 18.76 -4.79 0.97
C LYS A 135 18.59 -6.26 1.35
N ARG A 136 17.41 -6.66 1.77
CA ARG A 136 17.11 -8.00 2.29
C ARG A 136 16.24 -8.81 1.34
N GLY A 137 15.25 -8.20 0.73
CA GLY A 137 14.31 -8.86 -0.16
C GLY A 137 14.99 -9.52 -1.35
N THR A 138 15.97 -8.85 -1.98
CA THR A 138 16.76 -9.41 -3.08
C THR A 138 17.57 -10.63 -2.67
N ARG A 139 18.13 -10.64 -1.46
CA ARG A 139 18.86 -11.81 -0.94
C ARG A 139 17.92 -12.99 -0.69
N ILE A 140 16.78 -12.74 -0.07
CA ILE A 140 15.77 -13.77 0.18
C ILE A 140 15.26 -14.33 -1.15
N PHE A 141 14.96 -13.47 -2.13
CA PHE A 141 14.50 -13.88 -3.46
C PHE A 141 15.48 -14.81 -4.19
N ASN A 142 16.79 -14.57 -4.05
CA ASN A 142 17.82 -15.39 -4.67
C ASN A 142 18.05 -16.75 -3.96
N LEU A 143 17.49 -16.92 -2.76
CA LEU A 143 17.55 -18.18 -1.98
C LEU A 143 16.29 -19.03 -2.15
N LEU A 144 15.24 -18.51 -2.75
CA LEU A 144 13.98 -19.19 -3.06
C LEU A 144 14.03 -19.87 -4.42
#